data_051ddec1dadf1c08a4c0e1feb7a0c039
#
_entry.id   051ddec1dadf1c08a4c0e1feb7a0c039
#
_cell.length_a   1.000
_cell.length_b   1.000
_cell.length_c   1.000
_cell.angle_alpha   90.00
_cell.angle_beta   90.00
_cell.angle_gamma   90.00
#
_symmetry.space_group_name_H-M   'P 1'
#
loop_
_entity.id
_entity.type
_entity.pdbx_description
1 polymer ?
#
loop_
_entity_poly.entity_id
_entity_poly.type
_entity_poly.pdbx_seq_one_letter_code
_entity_poly.pdbx_strand_id
1 'polypeptide(L)'
;NKKIIKDYQNLLYDLNACQSFNQGLIKGVAKEHFEPTSQKNEKIKLLSVTKNDCATFQYKQEDAPTRSFQLRVGDSLSQIAEELTGLTVHAIDKNYIELSNGQIKTVGEEMDVDVFMSSYQEQMIRLALERHFETERHNFSGRTFKIKTLALFFIDDITSYRKSEDGKKPYILEAFERLLKEKLQDTIGKLSEQENEYREYLEASLKNIRACHAGYFAQDNSSSDESIAEEVNDILNGKKQLLSFVDKDGNPMLRRFLFSKWTLKEGWDNPNVFTIAKLRSSGSDISKLQEVGRGLRLPVDECGNRISNEEFTLNYIVDFTEADFAKKLVEQINSEIPESVSLSLEIIQQVAQKMGTDATILFVELLTKKYVDLKYNIIPENKAKFFEEYPLFKSGLESGKVRDRNSKPNRPVKIRKARFEELRELWEKLNQRYTIWYEPELNIEIDKALDKILETGHIFTDRVIASRRDIVVSDGNHMSSNSESGVQYTINQALPYGVFLKRVSDSTNISLEKIHSAICRYTKKTGKIKDSHFNEQAISALVQSFTDWKIENLQGRFKYKKTDGSTGATALTYADG
;
A
#
# COMPACT_ATOMS: atom_id res chain seq x y z
N ASN A 1 -27.37 -1.68 26.86
CA ASN A 1 -27.51 -3.11 26.56
C ASN A 1 -27.63 -3.28 25.04
N LYS A 2 -26.51 -3.25 24.31
CA LYS A 2 -26.47 -3.74 22.94
C LYS A 2 -26.52 -5.27 23.03
N LYS A 3 -27.62 -5.87 22.59
CA LYS A 3 -27.66 -7.30 22.31
C LYS A 3 -26.60 -7.58 21.25
N ILE A 4 -25.56 -8.32 21.63
CA ILE A 4 -24.63 -8.92 20.67
C ILE A 4 -25.46 -9.98 19.94
N ILE A 5 -25.84 -9.68 18.70
CA ILE A 5 -26.43 -10.68 17.81
C ILE A 5 -25.28 -11.63 17.49
N LYS A 6 -25.37 -12.87 17.92
CA LYS A 6 -24.46 -13.92 17.49
C LYS A 6 -24.84 -14.28 16.07
N ASP A 7 -24.10 -13.78 15.10
CA ASP A 7 -24.34 -14.05 13.69
C ASP A 7 -24.00 -15.49 13.29
N TYR A 8 -23.31 -16.25 14.17
CA TYR A 8 -22.83 -17.60 13.92
C TYR A 8 -23.24 -18.53 15.05
N GLN A 9 -23.75 -19.71 14.70
CA GLN A 9 -24.12 -20.73 15.68
C GLN A 9 -22.88 -21.44 16.26
N ASN A 10 -21.82 -21.64 15.46
CA ASN A 10 -20.59 -22.30 15.85
C ASN A 10 -19.39 -21.48 15.34
N LEU A 11 -18.79 -20.68 16.19
CA LEU A 11 -17.56 -19.97 15.89
C LEU A 11 -16.36 -20.90 16.15
N LEU A 12 -15.68 -21.34 15.10
CA LEU A 12 -14.49 -22.19 15.20
C LEU A 12 -13.20 -21.39 15.35
N TYR A 13 -13.14 -20.23 14.70
CA TYR A 13 -11.98 -19.35 14.70
C TYR A 13 -12.41 -17.91 14.44
N ASP A 14 -11.88 -16.96 15.20
CA ASP A 14 -12.11 -15.53 15.06
C ASP A 14 -10.78 -14.82 14.75
N LEU A 15 -10.66 -14.27 13.54
CA LEU A 15 -9.56 -13.42 13.13
C LEU A 15 -10.08 -11.99 12.98
N ASN A 16 -10.04 -11.25 14.06
CA ASN A 16 -10.52 -9.86 14.06
C ASN A 16 -9.51 -8.89 13.38
N ALA A 17 -9.97 -7.65 13.13
CA ALA A 17 -9.17 -6.62 12.46
C ALA A 17 -7.87 -6.32 13.23
N CYS A 18 -7.93 -6.22 14.55
CA CYS A 18 -6.77 -5.96 15.39
C CYS A 18 -5.68 -7.02 15.23
N GLN A 19 -6.05 -8.30 15.31
CA GLN A 19 -5.12 -9.42 15.10
C GLN A 19 -4.54 -9.39 13.69
N SER A 20 -5.36 -9.11 12.68
CA SER A 20 -4.90 -9.05 11.28
C SER A 20 -3.85 -7.96 11.06
N PHE A 21 -4.02 -6.79 11.66
CA PHE A 21 -3.02 -5.72 11.63
C PHE A 21 -1.75 -6.08 12.42
N ASN A 22 -1.90 -6.55 13.66
CA ASN A 22 -0.76 -6.83 14.54
C ASN A 22 0.12 -7.97 14.01
N GLN A 23 -0.49 -8.99 13.41
CA GLN A 23 0.23 -10.11 12.80
C GLN A 23 0.79 -9.79 11.40
N GLY A 24 0.55 -8.58 10.88
CA GLY A 24 1.02 -8.20 9.54
C GLY A 24 0.35 -8.96 8.41
N LEU A 25 -0.87 -9.47 8.61
CA LEU A 25 -1.62 -10.20 7.58
C LEU A 25 -2.24 -9.27 6.53
N ILE A 26 -2.29 -7.98 6.85
CA ILE A 26 -2.79 -6.89 6.00
C ILE A 26 -1.85 -5.69 6.11
N LYS A 27 -1.96 -4.76 5.13
CA LYS A 27 -1.20 -3.51 5.15
C LYS A 27 -1.63 -2.62 6.32
N GLY A 28 -0.68 -1.89 6.92
CA GLY A 28 -0.98 -0.75 7.78
C GLY A 28 -1.65 0.39 7.00
N VAL A 29 -2.17 1.39 7.68
CA VAL A 29 -2.83 2.56 7.08
C VAL A 29 -2.09 3.83 7.48
N ALA A 30 -1.72 4.65 6.51
CA ALA A 30 -1.23 6.01 6.73
C ALA A 30 -2.25 6.99 6.14
N LYS A 31 -3.04 7.59 7.02
CA LYS A 31 -3.98 8.65 6.65
C LYS A 31 -3.22 9.96 6.49
N GLU A 32 -3.56 10.71 5.47
CA GLU A 32 -3.03 12.06 5.24
C GLU A 32 -4.11 12.95 4.60
N HIS A 33 -4.10 14.23 4.93
CA HIS A 33 -4.91 15.24 4.26
C HIS A 33 -4.04 16.45 3.94
N PHE A 34 -4.43 17.19 2.94
CA PHE A 34 -3.77 18.44 2.61
C PHE A 34 -4.04 19.46 3.72
N GLU A 35 -2.99 19.98 4.32
CA GLU A 35 -3.05 21.15 5.20
C GLU A 35 -2.59 22.37 4.41
N PRO A 36 -3.45 23.39 4.23
CA PRO A 36 -3.02 24.62 3.60
C PRO A 36 -1.91 25.24 4.46
N THR A 37 -0.68 25.17 3.97
CA THR A 37 0.42 25.94 4.56
C THR A 37 0.48 27.29 3.87
N SER A 38 -0.23 28.28 4.39
CA SER A 38 -0.02 29.62 3.90
C SER A 38 1.35 30.08 4.38
N GLN A 39 2.28 30.22 3.46
CA GLN A 39 3.57 30.89 3.73
C GLN A 39 3.38 32.39 3.98
N LYS A 40 2.21 32.91 3.60
CA LYS A 40 1.74 34.27 3.88
C LYS A 40 0.34 34.08 4.47
N ASN A 41 0.06 34.60 5.65
CA ASN A 41 -1.28 34.59 6.27
C ASN A 41 -2.29 35.43 5.48
N GLU A 42 -2.44 35.14 4.19
CA GLU A 42 -3.32 35.85 3.26
C GLU A 42 -4.59 35.04 3.04
N LYS A 43 -5.74 35.64 3.42
CA LYS A 43 -7.04 34.99 3.34
C LYS A 43 -8.00 35.76 2.47
N ILE A 44 -8.79 35.00 1.71
CA ILE A 44 -9.91 35.53 0.92
C ILE A 44 -11.20 34.95 1.45
N LYS A 45 -12.20 35.81 1.63
CA LYS A 45 -13.54 35.44 2.05
C LYS A 45 -14.56 35.97 1.05
N LEU A 46 -15.48 35.11 0.61
CA LEU A 46 -16.64 35.55 -0.15
C LEU A 46 -17.69 36.07 0.83
N LEU A 47 -17.88 37.40 0.88
CA LEU A 47 -18.79 38.05 1.84
C LEU A 47 -20.25 37.96 1.41
N SER A 48 -20.51 38.28 0.15
CA SER A 48 -21.86 38.32 -0.37
C SER A 48 -21.87 38.16 -1.89
N VAL A 49 -22.99 37.74 -2.42
CA VAL A 49 -23.24 37.66 -3.86
C VAL A 49 -24.60 38.28 -4.19
N THR A 50 -24.65 39.01 -5.29
CA THR A 50 -25.89 39.45 -5.92
C THR A 50 -26.05 38.66 -7.18
N LYS A 51 -27.13 37.86 -7.27
CA LYS A 51 -27.36 36.94 -8.38
C LYS A 51 -27.25 37.66 -9.73
N ASN A 52 -26.42 37.12 -10.64
CA ASN A 52 -26.17 37.62 -11.99
C ASN A 52 -25.61 39.07 -12.03
N ASP A 53 -25.10 39.59 -10.94
CA ASP A 53 -24.53 40.93 -10.90
C ASP A 53 -23.07 40.91 -10.37
N CYS A 54 -22.87 40.91 -9.07
CA CYS A 54 -21.53 40.98 -8.49
C CYS A 54 -21.33 40.07 -7.27
N ALA A 55 -20.08 39.71 -7.04
CA ALA A 55 -19.60 39.03 -5.85
C ALA A 55 -18.66 39.95 -5.08
N THR A 56 -18.87 40.06 -3.77
CA THR A 56 -18.03 40.86 -2.87
C THR A 56 -17.08 39.95 -2.12
N PHE A 57 -15.80 40.19 -2.30
CA PHE A 57 -14.72 39.48 -1.64
C PHE A 57 -14.05 40.36 -0.59
N GLN A 58 -13.57 39.77 0.46
CA GLN A 58 -12.73 40.37 1.47
C GLN A 58 -11.35 39.71 1.42
N TYR A 59 -10.31 40.50 1.33
CA TYR A 59 -8.92 40.05 1.35
C TYR A 59 -8.23 40.57 2.63
N LYS A 60 -7.65 39.66 3.37
CA LYS A 60 -7.01 39.89 4.65
C LYS A 60 -5.57 39.44 4.61
N GLN A 61 -4.64 40.33 4.99
CA GLN A 61 -3.22 40.03 5.17
C GLN A 61 -2.84 40.30 6.64
N GLU A 62 -1.79 39.63 7.15
CA GLU A 62 -1.42 39.68 8.57
C GLU A 62 -1.06 41.10 9.04
N ASP A 63 -0.34 41.85 8.22
CA ASP A 63 0.18 43.19 8.57
C ASP A 63 -0.44 44.34 7.74
N ALA A 64 -1.56 44.09 7.06
CA ALA A 64 -2.21 45.09 6.21
C ALA A 64 -3.71 45.24 6.52
N PRO A 65 -4.30 46.41 6.26
CA PRO A 65 -5.72 46.63 6.43
C PRO A 65 -6.51 45.73 5.47
N THR A 66 -7.58 45.12 5.98
CA THR A 66 -8.51 44.32 5.20
C THR A 66 -9.08 45.13 4.05
N ARG A 67 -9.05 44.57 2.82
CA ARG A 67 -9.57 45.20 1.60
C ARG A 67 -10.79 44.46 1.11
N SER A 68 -11.76 45.15 0.50
CA SER A 68 -12.93 44.56 -0.13
C SER A 68 -12.92 44.85 -1.62
N PHE A 69 -13.29 43.84 -2.41
CA PHE A 69 -13.31 43.87 -3.87
C PHE A 69 -14.67 43.42 -4.36
N GLN A 70 -15.19 44.05 -5.39
CA GLN A 70 -16.39 43.65 -6.08
C GLN A 70 -16.02 43.16 -7.48
N LEU A 71 -16.34 41.93 -7.81
CA LEU A 71 -16.07 41.32 -9.10
C LEU A 71 -17.38 40.89 -9.76
N ARG A 72 -17.46 41.05 -11.07
CA ARG A 72 -18.58 40.62 -11.92
C ARG A 72 -18.18 39.39 -12.71
N VAL A 73 -19.17 38.75 -13.35
CA VAL A 73 -18.90 37.65 -14.29
C VAL A 73 -17.94 38.14 -15.39
N GLY A 74 -16.84 37.40 -15.58
CA GLY A 74 -15.76 37.70 -16.49
C GLY A 74 -14.58 38.47 -15.86
N ASP A 75 -14.72 39.04 -14.66
CA ASP A 75 -13.64 39.75 -14.00
C ASP A 75 -12.56 38.78 -13.48
N SER A 76 -11.31 39.22 -13.57
CA SER A 76 -10.18 38.44 -13.06
C SER A 76 -10.02 38.62 -11.55
N LEU A 77 -9.75 37.51 -10.84
CA LEU A 77 -9.41 37.50 -9.43
C LEU A 77 -8.04 38.10 -9.14
N SER A 78 -7.21 38.37 -10.15
CA SER A 78 -5.95 39.11 -9.99
C SER A 78 -6.14 40.54 -9.43
N GLN A 79 -7.36 41.09 -9.51
CA GLN A 79 -7.73 42.33 -8.85
C GLN A 79 -7.70 42.22 -7.33
N ILE A 80 -7.89 41.01 -6.76
CA ILE A 80 -7.83 40.75 -5.32
C ILE A 80 -6.37 40.51 -4.89
N ALA A 81 -5.70 39.55 -5.56
CA ALA A 81 -4.32 39.19 -5.32
C ALA A 81 -3.65 38.80 -6.64
N GLU A 82 -2.41 39.24 -6.85
CA GLU A 82 -1.66 39.02 -8.10
C GLU A 82 -1.46 37.50 -8.37
N GLU A 83 -1.32 36.71 -7.31
CA GLU A 83 -1.19 35.25 -7.35
C GLU A 83 -2.38 34.57 -8.01
N LEU A 84 -3.57 35.19 -8.01
CA LEU A 84 -4.80 34.66 -8.60
C LEU A 84 -4.94 34.97 -10.12
N THR A 85 -3.85 35.37 -10.75
CA THR A 85 -3.81 35.60 -12.20
C THR A 85 -4.23 34.34 -12.96
N GLY A 86 -5.16 34.52 -13.93
CA GLY A 86 -5.69 33.40 -14.72
C GLY A 86 -7.02 32.81 -14.21
N LEU A 87 -7.45 33.18 -12.99
CA LEU A 87 -8.79 32.88 -12.51
C LEU A 87 -9.75 34.03 -12.81
N THR A 88 -10.92 33.70 -13.34
CA THR A 88 -12.02 34.64 -13.57
C THR A 88 -13.30 34.14 -12.94
N VAL A 89 -14.22 35.05 -12.61
CA VAL A 89 -15.57 34.68 -12.16
C VAL A 89 -16.35 34.19 -13.37
N HIS A 90 -16.74 32.93 -13.39
CA HIS A 90 -17.47 32.30 -14.51
C HIS A 90 -18.98 32.50 -14.38
N ALA A 91 -19.52 32.29 -13.17
CA ALA A 91 -20.93 32.50 -12.89
C ALA A 91 -21.16 32.97 -11.44
N ILE A 92 -22.26 33.69 -11.21
CA ILE A 92 -22.69 34.16 -9.88
C ILE A 92 -24.14 33.72 -9.66
N ASP A 93 -24.40 32.89 -8.66
CA ASP A 93 -25.74 32.48 -8.25
C ASP A 93 -26.10 33.07 -6.87
N LYS A 94 -27.23 32.66 -6.28
CA LYS A 94 -27.79 33.24 -5.04
C LYS A 94 -26.88 33.17 -3.84
N ASN A 95 -26.00 32.11 -3.75
CA ASN A 95 -25.21 31.81 -2.55
C ASN A 95 -23.79 31.36 -2.85
N TYR A 96 -23.41 31.32 -4.12
CA TYR A 96 -22.09 30.87 -4.54
C TYR A 96 -21.65 31.54 -5.84
N ILE A 97 -20.37 31.46 -6.10
CA ILE A 97 -19.78 31.78 -7.40
C ILE A 97 -19.14 30.53 -7.98
N GLU A 98 -19.09 30.47 -9.31
CA GLU A 98 -18.28 29.50 -10.06
C GLU A 98 -17.11 30.26 -10.69
N LEU A 99 -15.90 29.68 -10.55
CA LEU A 99 -14.69 30.23 -11.16
C LEU A 99 -14.39 29.55 -12.51
N SER A 100 -13.54 30.17 -13.33
CA SER A 100 -13.16 29.66 -14.65
C SER A 100 -12.49 28.28 -14.63
N ASN A 101 -11.96 27.85 -13.49
CA ASN A 101 -11.39 26.53 -13.26
C ASN A 101 -12.45 25.50 -12.74
N GLY A 102 -13.73 25.85 -12.74
CA GLY A 102 -14.82 24.99 -12.29
C GLY A 102 -15.01 24.91 -10.77
N GLN A 103 -14.26 25.70 -9.98
CA GLN A 103 -14.45 25.75 -8.53
C GLN A 103 -15.72 26.52 -8.16
N ILE A 104 -16.44 26.00 -7.20
CA ILE A 104 -17.57 26.67 -6.57
C ILE A 104 -17.14 27.19 -5.20
N LYS A 105 -17.39 28.49 -4.95
CA LYS A 105 -17.12 29.16 -3.68
C LYS A 105 -18.41 29.69 -3.10
N THR A 106 -18.68 29.34 -1.84
CA THR A 106 -19.92 29.70 -1.14
C THR A 106 -19.76 30.97 -0.29
N VAL A 107 -20.86 31.69 -0.11
CA VAL A 107 -20.88 32.88 0.75
C VAL A 107 -20.53 32.50 2.19
N GLY A 108 -19.62 33.25 2.80
CA GLY A 108 -19.11 33.01 4.14
C GLY A 108 -17.84 32.15 4.20
N GLU A 109 -17.50 31.47 3.10
CA GLU A 109 -16.29 30.64 3.02
C GLU A 109 -15.04 31.53 3.05
N GLU A 110 -14.13 31.24 4.01
CA GLU A 110 -12.85 31.90 4.15
C GLU A 110 -11.73 30.89 3.85
N MET A 111 -10.82 31.22 2.95
CA MET A 111 -9.73 30.34 2.53
C MET A 111 -8.44 31.11 2.37
N ASP A 112 -7.33 30.40 2.52
CA ASP A 112 -6.01 30.90 2.14
C ASP A 112 -5.93 31.10 0.62
N VAL A 113 -5.13 32.08 0.17
CA VAL A 113 -4.95 32.39 -1.27
C VAL A 113 -4.49 31.17 -2.04
N ASP A 114 -3.59 30.37 -1.50
CA ASP A 114 -3.08 29.15 -2.12
C ASP A 114 -4.17 28.11 -2.37
N VAL A 115 -5.14 27.98 -1.44
CA VAL A 115 -6.30 27.08 -1.59
C VAL A 115 -7.30 27.64 -2.59
N PHE A 116 -7.34 28.96 -2.76
CA PHE A 116 -8.18 29.60 -3.74
C PHE A 116 -7.64 29.46 -5.17
N MET A 117 -6.31 29.39 -5.33
CA MET A 117 -5.62 29.25 -6.62
C MET A 117 -5.82 27.87 -7.26
N SER A 118 -5.79 26.82 -6.45
CA SER A 118 -6.00 25.46 -6.93
C SER A 118 -7.22 24.85 -6.28
N SER A 119 -7.94 23.99 -7.00
CA SER A 119 -9.02 23.26 -6.36
C SER A 119 -8.43 22.41 -5.25
N TYR A 120 -9.14 22.30 -4.14
CA TYR A 120 -8.73 21.41 -3.05
C TYR A 120 -8.51 19.98 -3.59
N GLN A 121 -9.28 19.57 -4.58
CA GLN A 121 -9.12 18.30 -5.28
C GLN A 121 -7.77 18.20 -6.02
N GLU A 122 -7.28 19.28 -6.63
CA GLU A 122 -5.94 19.29 -7.25
C GLU A 122 -4.83 19.08 -6.22
N GLN A 123 -4.94 19.70 -5.04
CA GLN A 123 -3.97 19.49 -3.97
C GLN A 123 -4.01 18.06 -3.45
N MET A 124 -5.20 17.47 -3.33
CA MET A 124 -5.33 16.06 -2.97
C MET A 124 -4.74 15.13 -4.03
N ILE A 125 -4.94 15.43 -5.33
CA ILE A 125 -4.32 14.68 -6.43
C ILE A 125 -2.80 14.80 -6.35
N ARG A 126 -2.26 16.00 -6.15
CA ARG A 126 -0.82 16.25 -6.00
C ARG A 126 -0.22 15.43 -4.85
N LEU A 127 -0.87 15.46 -3.69
CA LEU A 127 -0.46 14.69 -2.52
C LEU A 127 -0.53 13.17 -2.79
N ALA A 128 -1.60 12.70 -3.43
CA ALA A 128 -1.76 11.29 -3.78
C ALA A 128 -0.68 10.81 -4.76
N LEU A 129 -0.36 11.62 -5.78
CA LEU A 129 0.72 11.34 -6.73
C LEU A 129 2.08 11.32 -6.03
N GLU A 130 2.35 12.24 -5.10
CA GLU A 130 3.58 12.24 -4.32
C GLU A 130 3.76 10.92 -3.56
N ARG A 131 2.77 10.51 -2.78
CA ARG A 131 2.80 9.26 -2.01
C ARG A 131 2.84 8.03 -2.89
N HIS A 132 2.16 8.09 -4.04
CA HIS A 132 2.20 7.00 -5.01
C HIS A 132 3.62 6.80 -5.55
N PHE A 133 4.29 7.85 -6.05
CA PHE A 133 5.62 7.73 -6.65
C PHE A 133 6.71 7.41 -5.63
N GLU A 134 6.59 7.87 -4.38
CA GLU A 134 7.47 7.43 -3.28
C GLU A 134 7.36 5.91 -3.09
N THR A 135 6.14 5.38 -3.04
CA THR A 135 5.88 3.95 -2.86
C THR A 135 6.27 3.15 -4.10
N GLU A 136 5.93 3.65 -5.31
CA GLU A 136 6.24 2.99 -6.58
C GLU A 136 7.75 2.86 -6.79
N ARG A 137 8.51 3.92 -6.53
CA ARG A 137 9.99 3.88 -6.64
C ARG A 137 10.58 2.80 -5.74
N HIS A 138 10.12 2.71 -4.49
CA HIS A 138 10.57 1.66 -3.57
C HIS A 138 10.15 0.26 -4.06
N ASN A 139 8.93 0.11 -4.54
CA ASN A 139 8.38 -1.15 -5.01
C ASN A 139 8.97 -1.61 -6.35
N PHE A 140 9.49 -0.68 -7.15
CA PHE A 140 10.10 -0.96 -8.44
C PHE A 140 11.61 -1.15 -8.34
N SER A 141 12.34 -0.15 -7.81
CA SER A 141 13.80 -0.11 -7.81
C SER A 141 14.43 -0.67 -6.53
N GLY A 142 13.71 -0.67 -5.42
CA GLY A 142 14.20 -1.11 -4.12
C GLY A 142 14.13 -2.62 -3.88
N ARG A 143 13.77 -3.43 -4.90
CA ARG A 143 13.44 -4.85 -4.75
C ARG A 143 14.03 -5.71 -5.84
N THR A 144 14.29 -6.97 -5.50
CA THR A 144 14.65 -8.01 -6.48
C THR A 144 13.47 -8.35 -7.39
N PHE A 145 12.27 -8.45 -6.80
CA PHE A 145 11.01 -8.67 -7.52
C PHE A 145 10.15 -7.42 -7.40
N LYS A 146 9.76 -6.88 -8.54
CA LYS A 146 9.00 -5.64 -8.61
C LYS A 146 7.57 -5.85 -8.16
N ILE A 147 7.01 -4.84 -7.53
CA ILE A 147 5.60 -4.79 -7.16
C ILE A 147 4.94 -3.68 -7.97
N LYS A 148 4.00 -4.04 -8.82
CA LYS A 148 3.17 -3.06 -9.52
C LYS A 148 2.35 -2.27 -8.53
N THR A 149 2.58 -0.98 -8.44
CA THR A 149 1.91 -0.10 -7.48
C THR A 149 0.69 0.55 -8.13
N LEU A 150 -0.49 0.37 -7.55
CA LEU A 150 -1.75 0.93 -8.02
C LEU A 150 -2.26 2.02 -7.08
N ALA A 151 -2.94 3.01 -7.66
CA ALA A 151 -3.67 4.04 -6.93
C ALA A 151 -5.14 4.08 -7.36
N LEU A 152 -6.04 4.28 -6.39
CA LEU A 152 -7.48 4.36 -6.58
C LEU A 152 -7.97 5.75 -6.18
N PHE A 153 -8.69 6.41 -7.09
CA PHE A 153 -9.26 7.73 -6.90
C PHE A 153 -10.80 7.64 -6.89
N PHE A 154 -11.42 8.08 -5.80
CA PHE A 154 -12.87 8.18 -5.71
C PHE A 154 -13.32 9.61 -6.00
N ILE A 155 -14.21 9.77 -6.98
CA ILE A 155 -14.76 11.05 -7.44
C ILE A 155 -16.27 11.13 -7.22
N ASP A 156 -16.82 12.33 -7.16
CA ASP A 156 -18.27 12.57 -6.98
C ASP A 156 -19.03 12.51 -8.29
N ASP A 157 -18.46 13.10 -9.35
CA ASP A 157 -19.15 13.26 -10.61
C ASP A 157 -18.36 12.64 -11.78
N ILE A 158 -19.04 11.80 -12.55
CA ILE A 158 -18.45 11.13 -13.73
C ILE A 158 -18.05 12.16 -14.78
N THR A 159 -18.82 13.24 -14.95
CA THR A 159 -18.54 14.30 -15.94
C THR A 159 -17.26 15.06 -15.62
N SER A 160 -16.76 14.99 -14.39
CA SER A 160 -15.44 15.54 -14.03
C SER A 160 -14.27 14.74 -14.61
N TYR A 161 -14.49 13.47 -15.01
CA TYR A 161 -13.49 12.59 -15.62
C TYR A 161 -13.83 12.20 -17.08
N ARG A 162 -15.11 11.96 -17.42
CA ARG A 162 -15.58 11.67 -18.77
C ARG A 162 -16.04 12.93 -19.47
N LYS A 163 -15.79 13.05 -20.78
CA LYS A 163 -16.41 14.11 -21.58
C LYS A 163 -17.92 13.94 -21.56
N SER A 164 -18.63 15.02 -21.27
CA SER A 164 -20.08 15.05 -21.28
C SER A 164 -20.60 15.60 -22.62
N GLU A 165 -21.74 15.11 -23.06
CA GLU A 165 -22.46 15.67 -24.22
C GLU A 165 -22.90 17.13 -23.99
N ASP A 166 -23.10 17.53 -22.73
CA ASP A 166 -23.47 18.89 -22.31
C ASP A 166 -22.31 19.91 -22.40
N GLY A 167 -21.15 19.50 -22.94
CA GLY A 167 -19.98 20.38 -23.11
C GLY A 167 -19.21 20.73 -21.83
N LYS A 168 -19.54 20.12 -20.70
CA LYS A 168 -18.74 20.26 -19.46
C LYS A 168 -17.35 19.68 -19.65
N LYS A 169 -16.34 20.46 -19.27
CA LYS A 169 -14.95 20.01 -19.32
C LYS A 169 -14.68 18.98 -18.20
N PRO A 170 -13.98 17.88 -18.51
CA PRO A 170 -13.60 16.90 -17.50
C PRO A 170 -12.41 17.41 -16.66
N TYR A 171 -12.68 18.34 -15.76
CA TYR A 171 -11.65 19.12 -15.05
C TYR A 171 -10.73 18.25 -14.17
N ILE A 172 -11.24 17.17 -13.55
CA ILE A 172 -10.41 16.24 -12.78
C ILE A 172 -9.46 15.50 -13.71
N LEU A 173 -9.92 15.07 -14.90
CA LEU A 173 -9.07 14.41 -15.87
C LEU A 173 -7.95 15.34 -16.34
N GLU A 174 -8.31 16.57 -16.75
CA GLU A 174 -7.32 17.56 -17.23
C GLU A 174 -6.31 17.92 -16.12
N ALA A 175 -6.77 18.16 -14.91
CA ALA A 175 -5.91 18.42 -13.76
C ALA A 175 -5.00 17.23 -13.44
N PHE A 176 -5.55 16.01 -13.43
CA PHE A 176 -4.78 14.80 -13.17
C PHE A 176 -3.68 14.56 -14.21
N GLU A 177 -4.01 14.63 -15.50
CA GLU A 177 -3.02 14.43 -16.57
C GLU A 177 -1.90 15.49 -16.53
N ARG A 178 -2.23 16.74 -16.26
CA ARG A 178 -1.25 17.82 -16.06
C ARG A 178 -0.33 17.54 -14.88
N LEU A 179 -0.90 17.25 -13.71
CA LEU A 179 -0.15 16.98 -12.48
C LEU A 179 0.68 15.70 -12.59
N LEU A 180 0.15 14.66 -13.25
CA LEU A 180 0.89 13.44 -13.53
C LEU A 180 2.11 13.71 -14.40
N LYS A 181 1.96 14.51 -15.47
CA LYS A 181 3.08 14.90 -16.34
C LYS A 181 4.16 15.65 -15.57
N GLU A 182 3.77 16.65 -14.76
CA GLU A 182 4.68 17.41 -13.89
C GLU A 182 5.45 16.48 -12.93
N LYS A 183 4.71 15.55 -12.28
CA LYS A 183 5.31 14.63 -11.30
C LYS A 183 6.23 13.59 -11.94
N LEU A 184 5.89 13.08 -13.12
CA LEU A 184 6.75 12.18 -13.89
C LEU A 184 8.07 12.87 -14.25
N GLN A 185 8.02 14.10 -14.75
CA GLN A 185 9.23 14.87 -15.10
C GLN A 185 10.11 15.13 -13.87
N ASP A 186 9.51 15.55 -12.75
CA ASP A 186 10.22 15.76 -11.49
C ASP A 186 10.87 14.46 -10.99
N THR A 187 10.12 13.35 -11.03
CA THR A 187 10.62 12.04 -10.56
C THR A 187 11.76 11.55 -11.43
N ILE A 188 11.65 11.60 -12.76
CA ILE A 188 12.70 11.19 -13.71
C ILE A 188 13.98 12.01 -13.45
N GLY A 189 13.86 13.32 -13.20
CA GLY A 189 15.00 14.19 -12.91
C GLY A 189 15.75 13.85 -11.61
N LYS A 190 15.09 13.13 -10.67
CA LYS A 190 15.66 12.74 -9.36
C LYS A 190 16.19 11.30 -9.32
N LEU A 191 16.09 10.55 -10.44
CA LEU A 191 16.57 9.17 -10.49
C LEU A 191 18.08 9.11 -10.66
N SER A 192 18.70 8.15 -9.96
CA SER A 192 20.11 7.80 -10.12
C SER A 192 20.36 7.02 -11.43
N GLU A 193 21.62 6.90 -11.83
CA GLU A 193 22.01 6.09 -13.00
C GLU A 193 21.73 4.59 -12.82
N GLN A 194 21.58 4.13 -11.57
CA GLN A 194 21.29 2.72 -11.28
C GLN A 194 19.80 2.35 -11.47
N GLU A 195 18.92 3.35 -11.63
CA GLU A 195 17.47 3.16 -11.77
C GLU A 195 17.01 3.25 -13.23
N ASN A 196 17.83 2.81 -14.20
CA ASN A 196 17.54 2.95 -15.63
C ASN A 196 16.23 2.28 -16.05
N GLU A 197 15.94 1.09 -15.56
CA GLU A 197 14.70 0.38 -15.91
C GLU A 197 13.45 1.12 -15.41
N TYR A 198 13.51 1.70 -14.21
CA TYR A 198 12.42 2.53 -13.71
C TYR A 198 12.30 3.84 -14.50
N ARG A 199 13.43 4.43 -14.91
CA ARG A 199 13.47 5.59 -15.78
C ARG A 199 12.75 5.32 -17.10
N GLU A 200 13.07 4.21 -17.77
CA GLU A 200 12.42 3.80 -19.02
C GLU A 200 10.91 3.62 -18.86
N TYR A 201 10.48 3.01 -17.76
CA TYR A 201 9.06 2.85 -17.43
C TYR A 201 8.34 4.19 -17.24
N LEU A 202 8.98 5.15 -16.54
CA LEU A 202 8.43 6.49 -16.35
C LEU A 202 8.44 7.32 -17.66
N GLU A 203 9.47 7.19 -18.48
CA GLU A 203 9.54 7.85 -19.79
C GLU A 203 8.46 7.32 -20.77
N ALA A 204 8.21 6.01 -20.75
CA ALA A 204 7.09 5.42 -21.49
C ALA A 204 5.75 5.98 -21.00
N SER A 205 5.59 6.15 -19.68
CA SER A 205 4.41 6.78 -19.07
C SER A 205 4.27 8.24 -19.50
N LEU A 206 5.37 9.00 -19.54
CA LEU A 206 5.38 10.40 -19.94
C LEU A 206 5.00 10.58 -21.42
N LYS A 207 5.41 9.64 -22.28
CA LYS A 207 5.04 9.62 -23.71
C LYS A 207 3.57 9.30 -23.93
N ASN A 208 2.95 8.52 -23.05
CA ASN A 208 1.55 8.11 -23.15
C ASN A 208 0.81 8.24 -21.81
N ILE A 209 0.54 9.48 -21.41
CA ILE A 209 -0.14 9.81 -20.15
C ILE A 209 -1.51 9.12 -20.06
N ARG A 210 -2.27 9.10 -21.17
CA ARG A 210 -3.63 8.52 -21.20
C ARG A 210 -3.63 7.01 -20.90
N ALA A 211 -2.59 6.28 -21.25
CA ALA A 211 -2.45 4.86 -20.93
C ALA A 211 -2.19 4.57 -19.45
N CYS A 212 -1.78 5.59 -18.66
CA CYS A 212 -1.46 5.42 -17.25
C CYS A 212 -2.69 5.28 -16.36
N HIS A 213 -3.86 5.71 -16.80
CA HIS A 213 -5.08 5.75 -16.00
C HIS A 213 -6.31 5.24 -16.75
N ALA A 214 -7.33 4.86 -15.99
CA ALA A 214 -8.63 4.44 -16.52
C ALA A 214 -9.74 4.69 -15.48
N GLY A 215 -10.99 4.79 -15.95
CA GLY A 215 -12.15 5.00 -15.11
C GLY A 215 -13.11 3.81 -15.12
N TYR A 216 -13.64 3.42 -13.97
CA TYR A 216 -14.75 2.49 -13.82
C TYR A 216 -15.93 3.19 -13.16
N PHE A 217 -17.03 3.30 -13.91
CA PHE A 217 -18.26 3.90 -13.43
C PHE A 217 -19.44 2.99 -13.77
N ALA A 218 -20.39 2.86 -12.84
CA ALA A 218 -21.53 1.95 -13.02
C ALA A 218 -22.38 2.29 -14.27
N GLN A 219 -22.38 3.55 -14.70
CA GLN A 219 -23.09 4.02 -15.89
C GLN A 219 -22.37 3.67 -17.19
N ASP A 220 -21.06 3.39 -17.17
CA ASP A 220 -20.30 2.97 -18.34
C ASP A 220 -20.80 1.62 -18.90
N ASN A 221 -21.43 0.79 -18.08
CA ASN A 221 -21.99 -0.51 -18.51
C ASN A 221 -23.12 -0.37 -19.55
N SER A 222 -23.72 0.80 -19.67
CA SER A 222 -24.75 1.11 -20.66
C SER A 222 -24.21 1.88 -21.88
N SER A 223 -22.89 2.17 -21.90
CA SER A 223 -22.25 2.93 -22.96
C SER A 223 -22.02 2.06 -24.19
N SER A 224 -22.32 2.60 -25.37
CA SER A 224 -21.99 2.02 -26.68
C SER A 224 -20.54 2.31 -27.13
N ASP A 225 -19.76 3.00 -26.31
CA ASP A 225 -18.36 3.33 -26.59
C ASP A 225 -17.46 2.15 -26.28
N GLU A 226 -16.88 1.54 -27.32
CA GLU A 226 -16.00 0.38 -27.22
C GLU A 226 -14.78 0.66 -26.34
N SER A 227 -14.21 1.86 -26.38
CA SER A 227 -13.03 2.22 -25.57
C SER A 227 -13.35 2.25 -24.08
N ILE A 228 -14.54 2.70 -23.70
CA ILE A 228 -15.01 2.67 -22.33
C ILE A 228 -15.27 1.23 -21.87
N ALA A 229 -15.86 0.40 -22.74
CA ALA A 229 -16.11 -1.00 -22.44
C ALA A 229 -14.80 -1.78 -22.21
N GLU A 230 -13.76 -1.51 -23.00
CA GLU A 230 -12.43 -2.08 -22.81
C GLU A 230 -11.81 -1.64 -21.47
N GLU A 231 -11.87 -0.34 -21.11
CA GLU A 231 -11.36 0.14 -19.82
C GLU A 231 -12.06 -0.54 -18.64
N VAL A 232 -13.38 -0.69 -18.71
CA VAL A 232 -14.18 -1.37 -17.68
C VAL A 232 -13.81 -2.84 -17.57
N ASN A 233 -13.68 -3.53 -18.70
CA ASN A 233 -13.29 -4.93 -18.74
C ASN A 233 -11.90 -5.15 -18.15
N ASP A 234 -10.93 -4.30 -18.49
CA ASP A 234 -9.56 -4.38 -17.95
C ASP A 234 -9.54 -4.21 -16.42
N ILE A 235 -10.32 -3.29 -15.89
CA ILE A 235 -10.39 -3.06 -14.44
C ILE A 235 -11.08 -4.24 -13.73
N LEU A 236 -12.17 -4.76 -14.26
CA LEU A 236 -12.98 -5.80 -13.61
C LEU A 236 -12.40 -7.20 -13.79
N ASN A 237 -12.02 -7.54 -15.01
CA ASN A 237 -11.64 -8.90 -15.41
C ASN A 237 -10.13 -9.04 -15.61
N GLY A 238 -9.45 -7.97 -16.00
CA GLY A 238 -8.01 -7.93 -16.25
C GLY A 238 -7.13 -7.81 -15.00
N LYS A 239 -7.57 -8.32 -13.82
CA LYS A 239 -6.82 -8.20 -12.56
C LYS A 239 -5.36 -8.60 -12.67
N LYS A 240 -5.06 -9.69 -13.37
CA LYS A 240 -3.69 -10.16 -13.58
C LYS A 240 -2.88 -9.23 -14.48
N GLN A 241 -3.53 -8.67 -15.51
CA GLN A 241 -2.88 -7.71 -16.41
C GLN A 241 -2.55 -6.40 -15.71
N LEU A 242 -3.43 -5.93 -14.81
CA LEU A 242 -3.15 -4.75 -13.98
C LEU A 242 -1.94 -4.93 -13.06
N LEU A 243 -1.56 -6.18 -12.74
CA LEU A 243 -0.40 -6.50 -11.91
C LEU A 243 0.88 -6.71 -12.74
N SER A 244 0.77 -6.80 -14.06
CA SER A 244 1.90 -6.99 -14.95
C SER A 244 2.56 -5.66 -15.33
N PHE A 245 3.86 -5.67 -15.57
CA PHE A 245 4.61 -4.53 -16.13
C PHE A 245 4.66 -4.55 -17.64
N VAL A 246 4.39 -5.72 -18.24
CA VAL A 246 4.35 -5.90 -19.69
C VAL A 246 3.12 -6.71 -20.10
N ASP A 247 2.62 -6.48 -21.30
CA ASP A 247 1.57 -7.29 -21.89
C ASP A 247 2.15 -8.60 -22.51
N LYS A 248 1.30 -9.37 -23.18
CA LYS A 248 1.69 -10.64 -23.82
C LYS A 248 2.68 -10.45 -24.97
N ASP A 249 2.70 -9.27 -25.55
CA ASP A 249 3.55 -8.90 -26.69
C ASP A 249 4.83 -8.18 -26.25
N GLY A 250 5.03 -8.01 -24.93
CA GLY A 250 6.19 -7.35 -24.33
C GLY A 250 6.08 -5.82 -24.26
N ASN A 251 4.93 -5.22 -24.59
CA ASN A 251 4.75 -3.78 -24.48
C ASN A 251 4.53 -3.37 -23.01
N PRO A 252 4.99 -2.17 -22.61
CA PRO A 252 4.82 -1.70 -21.22
C PRO A 252 3.34 -1.53 -20.86
N MET A 253 2.92 -2.16 -19.78
CA MET A 253 1.62 -1.98 -19.15
C MET A 253 1.67 -0.80 -18.18
N LEU A 254 1.27 0.38 -18.65
CA LEU A 254 1.43 1.65 -17.95
C LEU A 254 0.29 1.97 -16.97
N ARG A 255 -0.88 1.32 -17.14
CA ARG A 255 -2.08 1.57 -16.33
C ARG A 255 -1.83 1.24 -14.87
N ARG A 256 -2.03 2.26 -14.00
CA ARG A 256 -1.87 2.12 -12.56
C ARG A 256 -2.70 3.10 -11.72
N PHE A 257 -3.35 4.07 -12.36
CA PHE A 257 -4.26 5.01 -11.70
C PHE A 257 -5.71 4.70 -12.11
N LEU A 258 -6.53 4.37 -11.14
CA LEU A 258 -7.91 3.95 -11.35
C LEU A 258 -8.87 4.97 -10.75
N PHE A 259 -9.89 5.37 -11.52
CA PHE A 259 -10.91 6.30 -11.07
C PHE A 259 -12.26 5.60 -10.91
N SER A 260 -13.02 5.93 -9.85
CA SER A 260 -14.35 5.40 -9.63
C SER A 260 -15.25 6.42 -8.91
N LYS A 261 -16.54 6.45 -9.21
CA LYS A 261 -17.51 7.35 -8.53
C LYS A 261 -17.94 6.82 -7.18
N TRP A 262 -18.30 5.56 -7.13
CA TRP A 262 -18.73 4.84 -5.93
C TRP A 262 -17.73 3.74 -5.62
N THR A 263 -18.02 2.94 -4.63
CA THR A 263 -17.26 1.71 -4.45
C THR A 263 -17.28 0.92 -5.74
N LEU A 264 -16.12 0.49 -6.22
CA LEU A 264 -16.02 -0.49 -7.30
C LEU A 264 -16.96 -1.66 -7.02
N LYS A 265 -17.41 -2.37 -8.07
CA LYS A 265 -18.34 -3.50 -7.95
C LYS A 265 -18.00 -4.33 -6.72
N GLU A 266 -19.02 -4.72 -5.96
CA GLU A 266 -18.86 -5.57 -4.78
C GLU A 266 -18.02 -6.80 -5.12
N GLY A 267 -17.03 -7.10 -4.26
CA GLY A 267 -16.06 -8.17 -4.52
C GLY A 267 -14.85 -7.79 -5.40
N TRP A 268 -14.77 -6.58 -5.97
CA TRP A 268 -13.55 -6.12 -6.61
C TRP A 268 -12.50 -5.75 -5.56
N ASP A 269 -11.35 -6.34 -5.70
CA ASP A 269 -10.17 -6.07 -4.89
C ASP A 269 -8.90 -6.32 -5.71
N ASN A 270 -7.87 -5.57 -5.43
CA ASN A 270 -6.56 -5.78 -6.00
C ASN A 270 -5.50 -5.65 -4.90
N PRO A 271 -4.64 -6.67 -4.70
CA PRO A 271 -3.66 -6.66 -3.61
C PRO A 271 -2.65 -5.52 -3.73
N ASN A 272 -2.43 -5.00 -4.93
CA ASN A 272 -1.40 -4.00 -5.18
C ASN A 272 -1.90 -2.55 -5.14
N VAL A 273 -3.07 -2.30 -4.56
CA VAL A 273 -3.50 -0.95 -4.24
C VAL A 273 -2.71 -0.44 -3.03
N PHE A 274 -1.95 0.64 -3.22
CA PHE A 274 -1.12 1.26 -2.18
C PHE A 274 -1.51 2.71 -1.87
N THR A 275 -2.30 3.32 -2.74
CA THR A 275 -2.81 4.68 -2.52
C THR A 275 -4.30 4.71 -2.82
N ILE A 276 -5.07 5.25 -1.92
CA ILE A 276 -6.49 5.57 -2.12
C ILE A 276 -6.64 7.06 -1.85
N ALA A 277 -7.13 7.81 -2.84
CA ALA A 277 -7.41 9.23 -2.73
C ALA A 277 -8.92 9.47 -2.88
N LYS A 278 -9.52 10.08 -1.86
CA LYS A 278 -10.93 10.37 -1.81
C LYS A 278 -11.18 11.82 -2.19
N LEU A 279 -11.39 12.07 -3.49
CA LEU A 279 -11.60 13.42 -4.05
C LEU A 279 -13.04 13.93 -3.90
N ARG A 280 -13.82 13.28 -3.06
CA ARG A 280 -15.23 13.56 -2.80
C ARG A 280 -15.49 13.79 -1.32
N SER A 281 -16.57 14.50 -1.00
CA SER A 281 -17.06 14.65 0.34
C SER A 281 -17.57 13.31 0.92
N SER A 282 -17.59 13.21 2.23
CA SER A 282 -17.70 11.93 2.92
C SER A 282 -19.05 11.22 2.78
N GLY A 283 -18.97 9.90 2.57
CA GLY A 283 -20.05 8.96 2.91
C GLY A 283 -20.10 8.63 4.41
N SER A 284 -20.92 7.65 4.78
CA SER A 284 -20.99 7.11 6.14
C SER A 284 -19.63 6.49 6.57
N ASP A 285 -19.39 6.37 7.87
CA ASP A 285 -18.17 5.75 8.41
C ASP A 285 -18.02 4.28 7.94
N ILE A 286 -19.13 3.56 7.76
CA ILE A 286 -19.13 2.20 7.20
C ILE A 286 -18.60 2.20 5.75
N SER A 287 -19.03 3.16 4.92
CA SER A 287 -18.54 3.29 3.55
C SER A 287 -17.02 3.53 3.50
N LYS A 288 -16.50 4.35 4.42
CA LYS A 288 -15.06 4.64 4.53
C LYS A 288 -14.24 3.40 4.87
N LEU A 289 -14.73 2.57 5.79
CA LEU A 289 -14.06 1.32 6.13
C LEU A 289 -14.02 0.34 4.97
N GLN A 290 -15.10 0.25 4.21
CA GLN A 290 -15.15 -0.57 2.99
C GLN A 290 -14.19 -0.06 1.91
N GLU A 291 -14.04 1.25 1.77
CA GLU A 291 -13.08 1.88 0.85
C GLU A 291 -11.63 1.54 1.25
N VAL A 292 -11.27 1.73 2.51
CA VAL A 292 -9.94 1.38 3.04
C VAL A 292 -9.68 -0.11 2.90
N GLY A 293 -10.66 -0.95 3.21
CA GLY A 293 -10.57 -2.41 3.14
C GLY A 293 -10.09 -2.93 1.78
N ARG A 294 -10.41 -2.22 0.69
CA ARG A 294 -9.97 -2.56 -0.68
C ARG A 294 -8.45 -2.48 -0.89
N GLY A 295 -7.77 -1.66 -0.10
CA GLY A 295 -6.32 -1.49 -0.18
C GLY A 295 -5.52 -2.30 0.85
N LEU A 296 -6.16 -3.00 1.78
CA LEU A 296 -5.46 -3.63 2.91
C LEU A 296 -4.77 -4.94 2.58
N ARG A 297 -5.11 -5.63 1.49
CA ARG A 297 -4.48 -6.91 1.14
C ARG A 297 -2.98 -6.77 0.96
N LEU A 298 -2.22 -7.75 1.45
CA LEU A 298 -0.77 -7.81 1.19
C LEU A 298 -0.51 -7.95 -0.30
N PRO A 299 0.52 -7.25 -0.82
CA PRO A 299 0.79 -7.21 -2.25
C PRO A 299 1.34 -8.52 -2.76
N VAL A 300 1.27 -8.65 -4.08
CA VAL A 300 1.96 -9.68 -4.84
C VAL A 300 3.03 -9.04 -5.72
N ASP A 301 4.11 -9.75 -5.93
CA ASP A 301 5.17 -9.35 -6.86
C ASP A 301 4.75 -9.54 -8.34
N GLU A 302 5.64 -9.20 -9.24
CA GLU A 302 5.44 -9.38 -10.71
C GLU A 302 5.22 -10.84 -11.13
N CYS A 303 5.54 -11.79 -10.25
CA CYS A 303 5.38 -13.22 -10.47
C CYS A 303 4.08 -13.76 -9.86
N GLY A 304 3.35 -12.93 -9.12
CA GLY A 304 2.11 -13.30 -8.44
C GLY A 304 2.32 -13.91 -7.04
N ASN A 305 3.55 -13.90 -6.51
CA ASN A 305 3.81 -14.40 -5.16
C ASN A 305 3.42 -13.35 -4.11
N ARG A 306 2.67 -13.78 -3.10
CA ARG A 306 2.29 -12.92 -1.99
C ARG A 306 3.51 -12.62 -1.11
N ILE A 307 3.72 -11.35 -0.79
CA ILE A 307 4.80 -10.90 0.07
C ILE A 307 4.23 -10.70 1.48
N SER A 308 4.73 -11.48 2.44
CA SER A 308 4.24 -11.48 3.83
C SER A 308 5.35 -11.30 4.88
N ASN A 309 6.60 -11.18 4.45
CA ASN A 309 7.77 -11.09 5.33
C ASN A 309 8.20 -9.65 5.66
N GLU A 310 7.41 -8.67 5.23
CA GLU A 310 7.65 -7.25 5.50
C GLU A 310 6.34 -6.48 5.68
N GLU A 311 6.43 -5.30 6.28
CA GLU A 311 5.27 -4.44 6.53
C GLU A 311 5.04 -3.49 5.36
N PHE A 312 3.81 -3.49 4.86
CA PHE A 312 3.35 -2.57 3.84
C PHE A 312 2.36 -1.56 4.42
N THR A 313 2.28 -0.41 3.79
CA THR A 313 1.38 0.68 4.20
C THR A 313 0.51 1.12 3.03
N LEU A 314 -0.78 1.25 3.29
CA LEU A 314 -1.74 1.89 2.41
C LEU A 314 -1.75 3.40 2.71
N ASN A 315 -1.47 4.23 1.71
CA ASN A 315 -1.65 5.68 1.80
C ASN A 315 -3.13 6.01 1.56
N TYR A 316 -3.77 6.60 2.57
CA TYR A 316 -5.18 6.99 2.51
C TYR A 316 -5.31 8.50 2.58
N ILE A 317 -5.54 9.12 1.41
CA ILE A 317 -5.65 10.57 1.26
C ILE A 317 -7.12 10.96 1.38
N VAL A 318 -7.44 11.78 2.35
CA VAL A 318 -8.81 12.18 2.69
C VAL A 318 -8.97 13.69 2.69
N ASP A 319 -10.21 14.13 2.70
CA ASP A 319 -10.56 15.53 2.92
C ASP A 319 -10.22 15.97 4.35
N PHE A 320 -9.90 17.26 4.55
CA PHE A 320 -9.59 17.82 5.87
C PHE A 320 -10.74 17.67 6.87
N THR A 321 -11.99 17.59 6.41
CA THR A 321 -13.16 17.32 7.26
C THR A 321 -13.12 15.92 7.88
N GLU A 322 -12.26 15.05 7.36
CA GLU A 322 -12.02 13.69 7.86
C GLU A 322 -10.68 13.58 8.61
N ALA A 323 -10.17 14.69 9.14
CA ALA A 323 -8.87 14.75 9.82
C ALA A 323 -8.75 13.72 10.97
N ASP A 324 -9.84 13.42 11.67
CA ASP A 324 -9.91 12.47 12.79
C ASP A 324 -10.13 11.00 12.37
N PHE A 325 -10.15 10.70 11.07
CA PHE A 325 -10.41 9.35 10.55
C PHE A 325 -9.48 8.28 11.14
N ALA A 326 -8.17 8.56 11.22
CA ALA A 326 -7.20 7.60 11.77
C ALA A 326 -7.52 7.25 13.23
N LYS A 327 -7.90 8.24 14.04
CA LYS A 327 -8.31 8.05 15.43
C LYS A 327 -9.58 7.20 15.52
N LYS A 328 -10.60 7.53 14.73
CA LYS A 328 -11.86 6.76 14.68
C LYS A 328 -11.63 5.32 14.23
N LEU A 329 -10.76 5.09 13.24
CA LEU A 329 -10.42 3.75 12.78
C LEU A 329 -9.77 2.93 13.91
N VAL A 330 -8.83 3.51 14.64
CA VAL A 330 -8.19 2.83 15.80
C VAL A 330 -9.22 2.54 16.89
N GLU A 331 -10.08 3.50 17.21
CA GLU A 331 -11.14 3.33 18.21
C GLU A 331 -12.10 2.21 17.82
N GLN A 332 -12.49 2.13 16.54
CA GLN A 332 -13.36 1.08 16.04
C GLN A 332 -12.70 -0.29 16.07
N ILE A 333 -11.47 -0.42 15.57
CA ILE A 333 -10.72 -1.68 15.63
C ILE A 333 -10.58 -2.17 17.08
N ASN A 334 -10.29 -1.25 18.00
CA ASN A 334 -10.19 -1.58 19.41
C ASN A 334 -11.55 -1.92 20.07
N SER A 335 -12.65 -1.35 19.58
CA SER A 335 -13.99 -1.64 20.10
C SER A 335 -14.52 -3.04 19.72
N GLU A 336 -13.98 -3.61 18.65
CA GLU A 336 -14.31 -4.97 18.19
C GLU A 336 -13.54 -6.05 18.97
N ILE A 337 -12.53 -5.66 19.75
CA ILE A 337 -11.79 -6.59 20.58
C ILE A 337 -12.70 -7.00 21.76
N PRO A 338 -13.02 -8.29 21.92
CA PRO A 338 -13.73 -8.74 23.11
C PRO A 338 -12.92 -8.30 24.34
N GLU A 339 -13.56 -7.69 25.32
CA GLU A 339 -12.91 -7.49 26.61
C GLU A 339 -12.52 -8.86 27.14
N SER A 340 -11.29 -9.31 26.87
CA SER A 340 -10.80 -10.58 27.37
C SER A 340 -10.78 -10.50 28.89
N VAL A 341 -11.66 -11.26 29.51
CA VAL A 341 -11.68 -11.46 30.97
C VAL A 341 -10.60 -12.45 31.36
N SER A 342 -10.02 -13.18 30.38
CA SER A 342 -8.99 -14.20 30.61
C SER A 342 -7.84 -14.05 29.61
N LEU A 343 -6.62 -14.31 30.09
CA LEU A 343 -5.42 -14.44 29.27
C LEU A 343 -5.31 -15.89 28.77
N SER A 344 -4.75 -16.10 27.58
CA SER A 344 -4.33 -17.45 27.19
C SER A 344 -2.85 -17.67 27.51
N LEU A 345 -2.44 -18.93 27.59
CA LEU A 345 -1.03 -19.27 27.78
C LEU A 345 -0.16 -18.72 26.66
N GLU A 346 -0.67 -18.73 25.42
CA GLU A 346 0.02 -18.20 24.24
C GLU A 346 0.25 -16.69 24.36
N ILE A 347 -0.72 -15.93 24.87
CA ILE A 347 -0.57 -14.47 25.10
C ILE A 347 0.52 -14.23 26.13
N ILE A 348 0.55 -15.00 27.22
CA ILE A 348 1.60 -14.88 28.25
C ILE A 348 2.97 -15.20 27.66
N GLN A 349 3.08 -16.24 26.85
CA GLN A 349 4.33 -16.61 26.17
C GLN A 349 4.81 -15.50 25.22
N GLN A 350 3.92 -14.94 24.40
CA GLN A 350 4.26 -13.85 23.49
C GLN A 350 4.72 -12.59 24.23
N VAL A 351 4.03 -12.24 25.32
CA VAL A 351 4.41 -11.07 26.12
C VAL A 351 5.73 -11.33 26.86
N ALA A 352 5.92 -12.51 27.42
CA ALA A 352 7.17 -12.90 28.08
C ALA A 352 8.36 -12.82 27.10
N GLN A 353 8.20 -13.31 25.88
CA GLN A 353 9.21 -13.20 24.83
C GLN A 353 9.54 -11.72 24.51
N LYS A 354 8.52 -10.86 24.36
CA LYS A 354 8.71 -9.41 24.14
C LYS A 354 9.39 -8.72 25.34
N MET A 355 9.18 -9.20 26.55
CA MET A 355 9.82 -8.69 27.77
C MET A 355 11.20 -9.28 28.03
N GLY A 356 11.63 -10.29 27.26
CA GLY A 356 12.90 -11.00 27.47
C GLY A 356 12.91 -11.85 28.75
N THR A 357 11.74 -12.34 29.20
CA THR A 357 11.59 -13.18 30.40
C THR A 357 10.96 -14.53 30.06
N ASP A 358 10.99 -15.46 30.99
CA ASP A 358 10.30 -16.75 30.85
C ASP A 358 8.79 -16.62 31.16
N ALA A 359 7.96 -17.32 30.37
CA ALA A 359 6.51 -17.26 30.51
C ALA A 359 6.02 -17.73 31.85
N THR A 360 6.68 -18.73 32.45
CA THR A 360 6.34 -19.26 33.77
C THR A 360 6.66 -18.25 34.87
N ILE A 361 7.82 -17.58 34.74
CA ILE A 361 8.22 -16.52 35.67
C ILE A 361 7.22 -15.37 35.61
N LEU A 362 6.87 -14.92 34.40
CA LEU A 362 5.90 -13.85 34.21
C LEU A 362 4.53 -14.22 34.80
N PHE A 363 4.05 -15.45 34.56
CA PHE A 363 2.77 -15.90 35.12
C PHE A 363 2.76 -15.94 36.65
N VAL A 364 3.83 -16.45 37.28
CA VAL A 364 3.97 -16.46 38.72
C VAL A 364 3.99 -15.03 39.30
N GLU A 365 4.64 -14.09 38.60
CA GLU A 365 4.64 -12.68 38.99
C GLU A 365 3.22 -12.08 38.93
N LEU A 366 2.47 -12.32 37.86
CA LEU A 366 1.09 -11.87 37.71
C LEU A 366 0.15 -12.46 38.77
N LEU A 367 0.33 -13.74 39.15
CA LEU A 367 -0.38 -14.38 40.24
C LEU A 367 -0.04 -13.74 41.59
N THR A 368 1.24 -13.52 41.87
CA THR A 368 1.72 -12.94 43.12
C THR A 368 1.17 -11.52 43.32
N LYS A 369 1.10 -10.73 42.25
CA LYS A 369 0.51 -9.38 42.25
C LYS A 369 -1.02 -9.38 42.25
N LYS A 370 -1.64 -10.55 42.22
CA LYS A 370 -3.10 -10.74 42.17
C LYS A 370 -3.73 -10.04 40.93
N TYR A 371 -3.04 -10.05 39.83
CA TYR A 371 -3.58 -9.54 38.58
C TYR A 371 -4.37 -10.60 37.81
N VAL A 372 -3.99 -11.87 37.95
CA VAL A 372 -4.69 -13.01 37.36
C VAL A 372 -4.93 -14.10 38.40
N ASP A 373 -5.88 -14.98 38.11
CA ASP A 373 -6.12 -16.21 38.86
C ASP A 373 -5.39 -17.42 38.22
N LEU A 374 -5.47 -18.58 38.89
CA LEU A 374 -4.89 -19.83 38.40
C LEU A 374 -5.50 -20.34 37.08
N LYS A 375 -6.64 -19.81 36.68
CA LYS A 375 -7.33 -20.11 35.40
C LYS A 375 -7.06 -19.04 34.32
N TYR A 376 -6.05 -18.21 34.57
CA TYR A 376 -5.67 -17.10 33.69
C TYR A 376 -6.71 -15.97 33.55
N ASN A 377 -7.74 -15.92 34.44
CA ASN A 377 -8.69 -14.81 34.40
C ASN A 377 -8.09 -13.57 35.05
N ILE A 378 -8.31 -12.42 34.45
CA ILE A 378 -7.91 -11.13 34.99
C ILE A 378 -8.86 -10.80 36.17
N ILE A 379 -8.28 -10.47 37.33
CA ILE A 379 -9.04 -10.09 38.52
C ILE A 379 -9.61 -8.67 38.30
N PRO A 380 -10.95 -8.50 38.27
CA PRO A 380 -11.58 -7.24 37.87
C PRO A 380 -11.15 -6.03 38.68
N GLU A 381 -10.94 -6.18 39.99
CA GLU A 381 -10.56 -5.10 40.90
C GLU A 381 -9.16 -4.54 40.59
N ASN A 382 -8.29 -5.35 40.00
CA ASN A 382 -6.91 -4.99 39.71
C ASN A 382 -6.67 -4.75 38.19
N LYS A 383 -7.71 -4.85 37.34
CA LYS A 383 -7.62 -4.76 35.90
C LYS A 383 -6.94 -3.46 35.41
N ALA A 384 -7.29 -2.32 36.02
CA ALA A 384 -6.69 -1.04 35.63
C ALA A 384 -5.19 -0.98 35.94
N LYS A 385 -4.78 -1.40 37.15
CA LYS A 385 -3.38 -1.45 37.56
C LYS A 385 -2.57 -2.45 36.74
N PHE A 386 -3.18 -3.61 36.43
CA PHE A 386 -2.57 -4.63 35.58
C PHE A 386 -2.18 -4.07 34.22
N PHE A 387 -3.10 -3.39 33.52
CA PHE A 387 -2.80 -2.82 32.22
C PHE A 387 -1.93 -1.55 32.25
N GLU A 388 -1.81 -0.91 33.40
CA GLU A 388 -0.87 0.19 33.63
C GLU A 388 0.56 -0.33 33.77
N GLU A 389 0.75 -1.37 34.58
CA GLU A 389 2.07 -1.96 34.88
C GLU A 389 2.55 -2.88 33.73
N TYR A 390 1.62 -3.58 33.07
CA TYR A 390 1.90 -4.50 31.96
C TYR A 390 1.16 -4.07 30.69
N PRO A 391 1.53 -2.95 30.08
CA PRO A 391 0.83 -2.42 28.90
C PRO A 391 0.88 -3.35 27.69
N LEU A 392 1.83 -4.28 27.62
CA LEU A 392 1.95 -5.29 26.55
C LEU A 392 0.80 -6.31 26.56
N PHE A 393 0.07 -6.45 27.66
CA PHE A 393 -1.15 -7.27 27.72
C PHE A 393 -2.41 -6.50 27.26
N LYS A 394 -2.32 -5.20 27.04
CA LYS A 394 -3.42 -4.48 26.40
C LYS A 394 -3.62 -5.06 25.01
N SER A 395 -4.64 -5.90 24.88
CA SER A 395 -5.11 -6.31 23.59
C SER A 395 -5.64 -5.08 22.85
N GLY A 396 -4.82 -4.50 21.98
CA GLY A 396 -5.14 -3.33 21.20
C GLY A 396 -4.30 -3.29 19.94
N LEU A 397 -4.68 -2.42 19.03
CA LEU A 397 -3.92 -2.18 17.82
C LEU A 397 -2.52 -1.67 18.18
N GLU A 398 -1.47 -2.33 17.69
CA GLU A 398 -0.09 -1.91 17.89
C GLU A 398 0.15 -0.51 17.30
N SER A 399 0.97 0.28 18.02
CA SER A 399 1.35 1.62 17.56
C SER A 399 2.03 1.56 16.19
N GLY A 400 1.62 2.45 15.29
CA GLY A 400 2.19 2.54 13.94
C GLY A 400 1.46 1.73 12.87
N LYS A 401 0.54 0.82 13.21
CA LYS A 401 -0.27 0.09 12.20
C LYS A 401 -1.30 1.00 11.52
N VAL A 402 -1.86 1.94 12.26
CA VAL A 402 -2.67 3.05 11.72
C VAL A 402 -1.99 4.35 12.15
N ARG A 403 -1.60 5.16 11.18
CA ARG A 403 -0.86 6.41 11.39
C ARG A 403 -1.61 7.58 10.79
N ASP A 404 -1.55 8.72 11.48
CA ASP A 404 -1.93 10.01 10.93
C ASP A 404 -0.65 10.80 10.60
N ARG A 405 -0.38 11.03 9.31
CA ARG A 405 0.82 11.78 8.88
C ARG A 405 0.73 13.27 9.20
N ASN A 406 -0.48 13.79 9.42
CA ASN A 406 -0.69 15.18 9.83
C ASN A 406 -0.51 15.36 11.35
N SER A 407 -0.51 14.28 12.13
CA SER A 407 -0.23 14.40 13.56
C SER A 407 1.21 14.88 13.76
N LYS A 408 1.36 16.01 14.46
CA LYS A 408 2.70 16.49 14.83
C LYS A 408 3.42 15.37 15.60
N PRO A 409 4.66 15.04 15.23
CA PRO A 409 5.40 14.03 15.96
C PRO A 409 5.40 14.41 17.44
N ASN A 410 5.11 13.42 18.29
CA ASN A 410 5.23 13.58 19.73
C ASN A 410 6.56 14.28 20.04
N ARG A 411 6.52 15.24 20.96
CA ARG A 411 7.59 16.15 21.35
C ARG A 411 8.99 15.58 21.10
N PRO A 412 9.89 16.35 20.46
CA PRO A 412 11.23 15.86 20.20
C PRO A 412 11.85 15.32 21.50
N VAL A 413 12.24 14.06 21.48
CA VAL A 413 12.93 13.45 22.61
C VAL A 413 14.30 14.11 22.68
N LYS A 414 14.54 14.91 23.73
CA LYS A 414 15.86 15.49 23.98
C LYS A 414 16.81 14.36 24.37
N ILE A 415 17.59 13.88 23.44
CA ILE A 415 18.67 12.93 23.72
C ILE A 415 19.82 13.74 24.36
N ARG A 416 20.29 13.30 25.53
CA ARG A 416 21.46 13.93 26.17
C ARG A 416 22.69 13.68 25.27
N LYS A 417 23.45 14.73 24.96
CA LYS A 417 24.66 14.66 24.11
C LYS A 417 25.62 13.54 24.54
N ALA A 418 25.74 13.30 25.84
CA ALA A 418 26.57 12.22 26.40
C ALA A 418 26.13 10.79 26.00
N ARG A 419 24.85 10.59 25.60
CA ARG A 419 24.34 9.29 25.15
C ARG A 419 24.18 9.18 23.64
N PHE A 420 24.42 10.27 22.92
CA PHE A 420 24.29 10.28 21.47
C PHE A 420 25.37 9.39 20.83
N GLU A 421 26.58 9.38 21.37
CA GLU A 421 27.67 8.53 20.85
C GLU A 421 27.34 7.05 20.96
N GLU A 422 26.76 6.59 22.07
CA GLU A 422 26.31 5.21 22.27
C GLU A 422 25.24 4.83 21.22
N LEU A 423 24.33 5.77 20.93
CA LEU A 423 23.26 5.59 19.96
C LEU A 423 23.83 5.56 18.53
N ARG A 424 24.81 6.42 18.23
CA ARG A 424 25.52 6.45 16.95
C ARG A 424 26.29 5.16 16.73
N GLU A 425 27.02 4.67 17.73
CA GLU A 425 27.74 3.40 17.63
C GLU A 425 26.78 2.21 17.38
N LEU A 426 25.62 2.20 18.05
CA LEU A 426 24.60 1.19 17.83
C LEU A 426 24.05 1.28 16.41
N TRP A 427 23.75 2.48 15.94
CA TRP A 427 23.26 2.73 14.58
C TRP A 427 24.27 2.33 13.51
N GLU A 428 25.55 2.66 13.71
CA GLU A 428 26.63 2.24 12.82
C GLU A 428 26.78 0.71 12.77
N LYS A 429 26.59 0.04 13.90
CA LYS A 429 26.58 -1.44 13.96
C LYS A 429 25.38 -2.03 13.20
N LEU A 430 24.20 -1.44 13.33
CA LEU A 430 22.98 -1.88 12.63
C LEU A 430 23.07 -1.64 11.12
N ASN A 431 23.78 -0.58 10.70
CA ASN A 431 23.97 -0.23 9.28
C ASN A 431 25.07 -1.04 8.59
N GLN A 432 25.75 -1.96 9.28
CA GLN A 432 26.76 -2.80 8.67
C GLN A 432 26.12 -3.89 7.83
N ARG A 433 26.66 -4.11 6.64
CA ARG A 433 26.30 -5.26 5.81
C ARG A 433 27.11 -6.48 6.24
N TYR A 434 26.39 -7.59 6.40
CA TYR A 434 27.00 -8.89 6.64
C TYR A 434 26.60 -9.85 5.54
N THR A 435 27.55 -10.62 5.03
CA THR A 435 27.30 -11.78 4.19
C THR A 435 27.42 -13.05 5.01
N ILE A 436 26.55 -14.01 4.71
CA ILE A 436 26.68 -15.36 5.27
C ILE A 436 27.89 -16.00 4.59
N TRP A 437 28.86 -16.41 5.41
CA TRP A 437 30.06 -17.08 4.94
C TRP A 437 30.06 -18.53 5.40
N TYR A 438 30.31 -19.42 4.47
CA TYR A 438 30.45 -20.85 4.72
C TYR A 438 31.89 -21.26 4.65
N GLU A 439 32.30 -22.21 5.50
CA GLU A 439 33.64 -22.78 5.44
C GLU A 439 33.82 -23.53 4.10
N PRO A 440 35.06 -23.62 3.57
CA PRO A 440 35.32 -24.23 2.25
C PRO A 440 34.78 -25.65 2.11
N GLU A 441 34.79 -26.42 3.18
CA GLU A 441 34.28 -27.81 3.22
C GLU A 441 32.76 -27.86 3.02
N LEU A 442 32.02 -26.88 3.54
CA LEU A 442 30.59 -26.72 3.33
C LEU A 442 30.23 -26.43 1.87
N ASN A 443 31.13 -25.81 1.11
CA ASN A 443 30.89 -25.58 -0.31
C ASN A 443 30.73 -26.86 -1.10
N ILE A 444 31.46 -27.92 -0.74
CA ILE A 444 31.36 -29.24 -1.37
C ILE A 444 30.05 -29.94 -0.99
N GLU A 445 29.61 -29.76 0.26
CA GLU A 445 28.31 -30.29 0.73
C GLU A 445 27.14 -29.60 0.03
N ILE A 446 27.21 -28.26 -0.16
CA ILE A 446 26.21 -27.49 -0.89
C ILE A 446 26.14 -27.95 -2.35
N ASP A 447 27.27 -28.17 -3.02
CA ASP A 447 27.30 -28.66 -4.40
C ASP A 447 26.65 -30.04 -4.52
N LYS A 448 26.97 -30.97 -3.59
CA LYS A 448 26.31 -32.29 -3.52
C LYS A 448 24.82 -32.22 -3.23
N ALA A 449 24.41 -31.29 -2.36
CA ALA A 449 23.00 -31.06 -2.04
C ALA A 449 22.23 -30.56 -3.25
N LEU A 450 22.76 -29.58 -3.98
CA LEU A 450 22.16 -29.08 -5.22
C LEU A 450 22.01 -30.19 -6.26
N ASP A 451 23.05 -30.99 -6.46
CA ASP A 451 23.00 -32.14 -7.40
C ASP A 451 21.90 -33.14 -6.99
N LYS A 452 21.83 -33.48 -5.71
CA LYS A 452 20.80 -34.40 -5.18
C LYS A 452 19.38 -33.81 -5.33
N ILE A 453 19.19 -32.54 -4.99
CA ILE A 453 17.89 -31.86 -5.10
C ILE A 453 17.41 -31.84 -6.55
N LEU A 454 18.31 -31.53 -7.50
CA LEU A 454 17.95 -31.53 -8.92
C LEU A 454 17.61 -32.93 -9.43
N GLU A 455 18.27 -33.99 -8.93
CA GLU A 455 18.02 -35.38 -9.33
C GLU A 455 16.72 -35.96 -8.75
N THR A 456 16.42 -35.67 -7.50
CA THR A 456 15.31 -36.31 -6.77
C THR A 456 14.09 -35.42 -6.58
N GLY A 457 14.25 -34.10 -6.70
CA GLY A 457 13.22 -33.11 -6.35
C GLY A 457 12.17 -32.87 -7.43
N HIS A 458 12.23 -33.55 -8.57
CA HIS A 458 11.31 -33.32 -9.70
C HIS A 458 11.14 -31.83 -10.06
N ILE A 459 12.25 -31.08 -9.99
CA ILE A 459 12.27 -29.62 -10.16
C ILE A 459 11.81 -29.23 -11.57
N PHE A 460 12.35 -29.92 -12.59
CA PHE A 460 12.07 -29.64 -13.99
C PHE A 460 10.98 -30.59 -14.51
N THR A 461 9.72 -30.12 -14.49
CA THR A 461 8.57 -30.88 -14.93
C THR A 461 7.90 -30.24 -16.13
N ASP A 462 7.50 -31.09 -17.10
CA ASP A 462 6.87 -30.61 -18.35
C ASP A 462 5.40 -30.19 -18.16
N ARG A 463 4.70 -30.65 -17.11
CA ARG A 463 3.25 -30.48 -17.01
C ARG A 463 2.74 -30.39 -15.58
N VAL A 464 1.80 -29.46 -15.37
CA VAL A 464 0.89 -29.47 -14.21
C VAL A 464 -0.46 -29.98 -14.71
N ILE A 465 -0.94 -31.09 -14.19
CA ILE A 465 -2.29 -31.58 -14.45
C ILE A 465 -3.18 -30.99 -13.35
N ALA A 466 -4.02 -30.03 -13.69
CA ALA A 466 -5.09 -29.56 -12.81
C ALA A 466 -6.37 -30.33 -13.19
N SER A 467 -6.88 -31.18 -12.31
CA SER A 467 -8.20 -31.74 -12.44
C SER A 467 -9.22 -30.88 -11.70
N ARG A 468 -10.21 -30.37 -12.42
CA ARG A 468 -11.37 -29.70 -11.81
C ARG A 468 -12.48 -30.75 -11.65
N ARG A 469 -12.94 -30.93 -10.41
CA ARG A 469 -14.15 -31.72 -10.15
C ARG A 469 -15.28 -30.76 -9.86
N ASP A 470 -16.25 -30.69 -10.74
CA ASP A 470 -17.51 -30.02 -10.46
C ASP A 470 -18.45 -31.01 -9.78
N ILE A 471 -18.82 -30.72 -8.53
CA ILE A 471 -19.82 -31.51 -7.80
C ILE A 471 -21.17 -30.85 -8.06
N VAL A 472 -22.03 -31.51 -8.80
CA VAL A 472 -23.42 -31.05 -8.97
C VAL A 472 -24.27 -31.78 -7.92
N VAL A 473 -24.83 -31.01 -6.99
CA VAL A 473 -25.81 -31.49 -6.03
C VAL A 473 -27.19 -31.30 -6.67
N SER A 474 -27.79 -32.35 -7.17
CA SER A 474 -29.20 -32.38 -7.56
C SER A 474 -30.05 -32.84 -6.39
N ASP A 475 -31.26 -32.27 -6.26
CA ASP A 475 -32.20 -32.46 -5.17
C ASP A 475 -32.20 -33.85 -4.55
N GLY A 476 -31.90 -33.86 -3.24
CA GLY A 476 -32.18 -34.98 -2.35
C GLY A 476 -31.40 -36.29 -2.63
N ASN A 477 -30.25 -36.44 -2.02
CA ASN A 477 -29.55 -37.71 -1.78
C ASN A 477 -28.71 -38.38 -2.91
N HIS A 478 -28.48 -37.79 -4.05
CA HIS A 478 -27.53 -38.31 -5.00
C HIS A 478 -26.44 -37.30 -5.36
N MET A 479 -25.18 -37.62 -5.02
CA MET A 479 -24.01 -36.93 -5.52
C MET A 479 -23.57 -37.59 -6.84
N SER A 480 -23.64 -36.89 -7.95
CA SER A 480 -22.98 -37.29 -9.17
C SER A 480 -21.72 -36.43 -9.37
N SER A 481 -20.58 -37.05 -9.52
CA SER A 481 -19.33 -36.37 -9.90
C SER A 481 -19.09 -36.60 -11.39
N ASN A 482 -19.18 -35.54 -12.19
CA ASN A 482 -18.68 -35.60 -13.56
C ASN A 482 -17.20 -35.22 -13.52
N SER A 483 -16.32 -36.14 -13.84
CA SER A 483 -14.91 -35.87 -14.10
C SER A 483 -14.75 -35.59 -15.58
N GLU A 484 -14.66 -34.34 -15.97
CA GLU A 484 -14.12 -34.03 -17.28
C GLU A 484 -12.60 -34.19 -17.21
N SER A 485 -12.14 -35.26 -17.86
CA SER A 485 -10.73 -35.50 -18.09
C SER A 485 -10.23 -34.56 -19.19
N GLY A 486 -9.30 -33.70 -18.85
CA GLY A 486 -8.35 -33.21 -19.81
C GLY A 486 -8.53 -31.84 -20.40
N VAL A 487 -8.45 -30.82 -19.58
CA VAL A 487 -7.89 -29.54 -20.05
C VAL A 487 -6.49 -29.40 -19.46
N GLN A 488 -5.48 -29.65 -20.28
CA GLN A 488 -4.08 -29.42 -19.92
C GLN A 488 -3.83 -27.91 -20.03
N TYR A 489 -3.77 -27.21 -18.90
CA TYR A 489 -3.29 -25.84 -18.87
C TYR A 489 -1.78 -25.85 -18.65
N THR A 490 -1.03 -25.37 -19.64
CA THR A 490 0.38 -24.99 -19.43
C THR A 490 0.37 -23.67 -18.68
N ILE A 491 0.43 -23.73 -17.35
CA ILE A 491 0.34 -22.54 -16.47
C ILE A 491 1.69 -21.83 -16.38
N ASN A 492 2.75 -22.42 -16.89
CA ASN A 492 4.10 -21.94 -16.65
C ASN A 492 4.60 -21.09 -17.82
N GLN A 493 4.65 -19.78 -17.60
CA GLN A 493 5.41 -18.88 -18.47
C GLN A 493 6.90 -19.16 -18.27
N ALA A 494 7.59 -19.47 -19.36
CA ALA A 494 9.03 -19.65 -19.35
C ALA A 494 9.72 -18.33 -18.99
N LEU A 495 10.65 -18.39 -18.07
CA LEU A 495 11.48 -17.26 -17.68
C LEU A 495 12.81 -17.30 -18.45
N PRO A 496 13.38 -16.16 -18.79
CA PRO A 496 14.75 -16.11 -19.27
C PRO A 496 15.69 -16.78 -18.26
N TYR A 497 16.60 -17.62 -18.76
CA TYR A 497 17.50 -18.42 -17.90
C TYR A 497 18.28 -17.59 -16.87
N GLY A 498 18.78 -16.41 -17.27
CA GLY A 498 19.46 -15.49 -16.36
C GLY A 498 18.56 -14.98 -15.22
N VAL A 499 17.27 -14.76 -15.50
CA VAL A 499 16.28 -14.35 -14.50
C VAL A 499 16.00 -15.50 -13.53
N PHE A 500 15.85 -16.72 -14.05
CA PHE A 500 15.71 -17.93 -13.24
C PHE A 500 16.88 -18.09 -12.26
N LEU A 501 18.12 -18.03 -12.78
CA LEU A 501 19.32 -18.15 -11.94
C LEU A 501 19.40 -17.06 -10.87
N LYS A 502 19.13 -15.82 -11.25
CA LYS A 502 19.16 -14.69 -10.31
C LYS A 502 18.16 -14.88 -9.17
N ARG A 503 16.95 -15.26 -9.47
CA ARG A 503 15.90 -15.47 -8.47
C ARG A 503 16.23 -16.60 -7.50
N VAL A 504 16.71 -17.73 -8.00
CA VAL A 504 17.15 -18.83 -7.16
C VAL A 504 18.32 -18.39 -6.28
N SER A 505 19.29 -17.68 -6.83
CA SER A 505 20.45 -17.14 -6.10
C SER A 505 20.01 -16.20 -4.97
N ASP A 506 19.15 -15.24 -5.28
CA ASP A 506 18.66 -14.25 -4.30
C ASP A 506 17.84 -14.90 -3.17
N SER A 507 17.06 -15.95 -3.48
CA SER A 507 16.25 -16.66 -2.49
C SER A 507 17.03 -17.66 -1.65
N THR A 508 18.08 -18.25 -2.19
CA THR A 508 18.88 -19.29 -1.50
C THR A 508 20.16 -18.77 -0.89
N ASN A 509 20.63 -17.59 -1.30
CA ASN A 509 21.97 -17.02 -1.03
C ASN A 509 23.11 -17.92 -1.55
N ILE A 510 22.87 -18.66 -2.65
CA ILE A 510 23.91 -19.42 -3.36
C ILE A 510 24.37 -18.60 -4.57
N SER A 511 25.66 -18.62 -4.86
CA SER A 511 26.17 -17.89 -6.03
C SER A 511 25.58 -18.43 -7.34
N LEU A 512 25.34 -17.51 -8.29
CA LEU A 512 24.85 -17.82 -9.64
C LEU A 512 25.69 -18.92 -10.32
N GLU A 513 27.00 -18.87 -10.14
CA GLU A 513 27.96 -19.82 -10.70
C GLU A 513 27.72 -21.25 -10.20
N LYS A 514 27.45 -21.43 -8.90
CA LYS A 514 27.17 -22.75 -8.31
C LYS A 514 25.85 -23.33 -8.82
N ILE A 515 24.81 -22.51 -8.87
CA ILE A 515 23.50 -22.93 -9.39
C ILE A 515 23.61 -23.31 -10.86
N HIS A 516 24.28 -22.47 -11.67
CA HIS A 516 24.53 -22.74 -13.07
C HIS A 516 25.31 -24.05 -13.27
N SER A 517 26.39 -24.23 -12.50
CA SER A 517 27.21 -25.43 -12.58
C SER A 517 26.44 -26.71 -12.23
N ALA A 518 25.57 -26.67 -11.21
CA ALA A 518 24.71 -27.78 -10.84
C ALA A 518 23.70 -28.11 -11.95
N ILE A 519 23.05 -27.10 -12.54
CA ILE A 519 22.12 -27.28 -13.66
C ILE A 519 22.85 -27.87 -14.89
N CYS A 520 24.07 -27.41 -15.18
CA CYS A 520 24.88 -27.98 -16.25
C CYS A 520 25.24 -29.45 -16.01
N ARG A 521 25.59 -29.83 -14.76
CA ARG A 521 25.85 -31.24 -14.40
C ARG A 521 24.59 -32.08 -14.55
N TYR A 522 23.46 -31.58 -14.07
CA TYR A 522 22.18 -32.24 -14.21
C TYR A 522 21.79 -32.46 -15.69
N THR A 523 21.94 -31.42 -16.53
CA THR A 523 21.66 -31.49 -17.98
C THR A 523 22.52 -32.51 -18.70
N LYS A 524 23.80 -32.60 -18.35
CA LYS A 524 24.73 -33.62 -18.91
C LYS A 524 24.33 -35.04 -18.54
N LYS A 525 23.74 -35.24 -17.34
CA LYS A 525 23.36 -36.56 -16.82
C LYS A 525 22.00 -37.01 -17.28
N THR A 526 21.01 -36.13 -17.37
CA THR A 526 19.61 -36.46 -17.61
C THR A 526 19.13 -36.14 -19.02
N GLY A 527 19.87 -35.37 -19.80
CA GLY A 527 19.50 -34.94 -21.14
C GLY A 527 19.01 -33.48 -21.15
N LYS A 528 18.27 -33.11 -22.18
CA LYS A 528 17.93 -31.70 -22.42
C LYS A 528 16.90 -31.17 -21.43
N ILE A 529 17.24 -30.10 -20.71
CA ILE A 529 16.28 -29.20 -20.07
C ILE A 529 15.69 -28.32 -21.16
N LYS A 530 14.35 -28.17 -21.17
CA LYS A 530 13.63 -27.27 -22.10
C LYS A 530 13.56 -25.88 -21.48
N ASP A 531 13.45 -24.85 -22.30
CA ASP A 531 13.26 -23.47 -21.80
C ASP A 531 12.00 -23.33 -20.95
N SER A 532 10.94 -24.09 -21.25
CA SER A 532 9.70 -24.12 -20.45
C SER A 532 9.87 -24.66 -19.03
N HIS A 533 10.98 -25.34 -18.72
CA HIS A 533 11.28 -25.81 -17.38
C HIS A 533 11.81 -24.70 -16.46
N PHE A 534 12.31 -23.58 -17.01
CA PHE A 534 12.69 -22.42 -16.24
C PHE A 534 11.47 -21.56 -15.95
N ASN A 535 10.75 -21.86 -14.90
CA ASN A 535 9.50 -21.23 -14.54
C ASN A 535 9.38 -21.03 -13.01
N GLU A 536 8.36 -20.33 -12.56
CA GLU A 536 8.13 -20.02 -11.14
C GLU A 536 7.99 -21.27 -10.26
N GLN A 537 7.38 -22.31 -10.78
CA GLN A 537 7.19 -23.56 -10.05
C GLN A 537 8.54 -24.25 -9.78
N ALA A 538 9.42 -24.27 -10.78
CA ALA A 538 10.77 -24.80 -10.62
C ALA A 538 11.60 -23.98 -9.63
N ILE A 539 11.46 -22.62 -9.63
CA ILE A 539 12.10 -21.77 -8.62
C ILE A 539 11.59 -22.13 -7.23
N SER A 540 10.27 -22.17 -7.04
CA SER A 540 9.68 -22.46 -5.73
C SER A 540 10.09 -23.84 -5.21
N ALA A 541 10.08 -24.85 -6.07
CA ALA A 541 10.46 -26.22 -5.70
C ALA A 541 11.96 -26.29 -5.32
N LEU A 542 12.83 -25.66 -6.10
CA LEU A 542 14.26 -25.64 -5.82
C LEU A 542 14.60 -24.88 -4.54
N VAL A 543 14.00 -23.70 -4.36
CA VAL A 543 14.19 -22.88 -3.17
C VAL A 543 13.70 -23.59 -1.93
N GLN A 544 12.50 -24.20 -1.98
CA GLN A 544 11.94 -24.94 -0.85
C GLN A 544 12.85 -26.14 -0.48
N SER A 545 13.18 -26.99 -1.46
CA SER A 545 14.01 -28.16 -1.21
C SER A 545 15.39 -27.80 -0.65
N PHE A 546 15.98 -26.69 -1.13
CA PHE A 546 17.26 -26.26 -0.61
C PHE A 546 17.12 -25.62 0.78
N THR A 547 16.03 -24.92 1.06
CA THR A 547 15.74 -24.35 2.39
C THR A 547 15.57 -25.47 3.43
N ASP A 548 14.84 -26.51 3.09
CA ASP A 548 14.66 -27.67 3.97
C ASP A 548 16.01 -28.33 4.25
N TRP A 549 16.82 -28.56 3.21
CA TRP A 549 18.17 -29.08 3.38
C TRP A 549 19.05 -28.17 4.25
N LYS A 550 18.96 -26.84 4.11
CA LYS A 550 19.71 -25.87 4.94
C LYS A 550 19.33 -25.98 6.41
N ILE A 551 18.04 -26.07 6.70
CA ILE A 551 17.55 -26.21 8.08
C ILE A 551 18.11 -27.48 8.71
N GLU A 552 18.12 -28.59 7.97
CA GLU A 552 18.58 -29.88 8.48
C GLU A 552 20.12 -29.97 8.65
N ASN A 553 20.90 -29.33 7.75
CA ASN A 553 22.32 -29.62 7.63
C ASN A 553 23.23 -28.42 7.98
N LEU A 554 22.74 -27.17 7.90
CA LEU A 554 23.57 -25.98 8.09
C LEU A 554 23.29 -25.22 9.38
N GLN A 555 22.36 -25.65 10.20
CA GLN A 555 22.04 -24.97 11.44
C GLN A 555 23.28 -24.87 12.34
N GLY A 556 23.69 -23.64 12.65
CA GLY A 556 24.88 -23.36 13.46
C GLY A 556 26.23 -23.48 12.75
N ARG A 557 26.30 -23.82 11.44
CA ARG A 557 27.54 -24.03 10.67
C ARG A 557 27.91 -22.88 9.74
N PHE A 558 27.27 -21.72 9.87
CA PHE A 558 27.60 -20.52 9.09
C PHE A 558 28.13 -19.42 9.99
N LYS A 559 28.94 -18.54 9.42
CA LYS A 559 29.47 -17.35 10.09
C LYS A 559 29.06 -16.11 9.32
N TYR A 560 28.87 -15.01 10.03
CA TYR A 560 28.64 -13.72 9.41
C TYR A 560 29.99 -13.02 9.17
N LYS A 561 30.26 -12.67 7.93
CA LYS A 561 31.42 -11.88 7.55
C LYS A 561 30.95 -10.46 7.22
N LYS A 562 31.54 -9.48 7.87
CA LYS A 562 31.29 -8.08 7.55
C LYS A 562 31.79 -7.78 6.14
N THR A 563 30.95 -7.16 5.31
CA THR A 563 31.33 -6.68 3.98
C THR A 563 31.53 -5.17 4.00
N ASP A 564 32.40 -4.68 3.12
CA ASP A 564 32.56 -3.23 2.91
C ASP A 564 31.29 -2.67 2.30
N GLY A 565 30.74 -1.64 2.94
CA GLY A 565 29.51 -0.95 2.53
C GLY A 565 28.51 -0.78 3.66
N SER A 566 27.69 0.26 3.55
CA SER A 566 26.56 0.51 4.44
C SER A 566 25.27 0.03 3.79
N THR A 567 24.22 -0.09 4.59
CA THR A 567 22.85 -0.38 4.09
C THR A 567 22.25 0.78 3.29
N GLY A 568 22.96 1.90 3.16
CA GLY A 568 22.47 3.13 2.53
C GLY A 568 21.59 4.00 3.43
N ALA A 569 21.44 3.61 4.71
CA ALA A 569 20.72 4.44 5.67
C ALA A 569 21.53 5.71 6.01
N THR A 570 20.80 6.81 6.22
CA THR A 570 21.38 8.11 6.54
C THR A 570 22.18 8.05 7.85
N ALA A 571 23.35 8.65 7.88
CA ALA A 571 24.14 8.78 9.11
C ALA A 571 23.36 9.60 10.16
N LEU A 572 23.43 9.14 11.42
CA LEU A 572 22.88 9.92 12.52
C LEU A 572 23.83 11.10 12.81
N THR A 573 23.27 12.30 12.73
CA THR A 573 23.97 13.55 13.10
C THR A 573 23.27 14.20 14.28
N TYR A 574 24.06 14.78 15.17
CA TYR A 574 23.53 15.59 16.27
C TYR A 574 23.39 17.03 15.78
N ALA A 575 22.17 17.57 15.82
CA ALA A 575 21.94 18.98 15.52
C ALA A 575 22.01 19.77 16.82
N ASP A 576 22.97 20.70 16.88
CA ASP A 576 23.02 21.70 17.92
C ASP A 576 21.96 22.78 17.59
N GLY A 577 20.86 22.79 18.30
CA GLY A 577 19.92 23.86 18.14
C GLY A 577 18.49 23.57 18.18
#